data_fe85481d04ecca1aabb37c57c402e237
#
_entry.id   fe85481d04ecca1aabb37c57c402e237
#
_cell.length_a   1.000
_cell.length_b   1.000
_cell.length_c   1.000
_cell.angle_alpha   90.00
_cell.angle_beta   90.00
_cell.angle_gamma   90.00
#
_symmetry.space_group_name_H-M   'P 1'
#
loop_
_entity.id
_entity.type
_entity.pdbx_description
1 polymer ?
#
loop_
_entity_poly.entity_id
_entity_poly.type
_entity_poly.pdbx_seq_one_letter_code
_entity_poly.pdbx_strand_id
1 'polypeptide(L)'
;GEVLASDPAIRQSNGFGNFSQVFVVRGFQLYTDDIAFNGLYGILPRQIISTEAVERVEVFKGANAFLNGVAPGGSGVGGAINVVSKRAEDTPNRSIALDYASDSRTGGHVDLGRRFGDDNRFGARVNVAKRDGETAVDGEHSHFSLATVGLDYRGERLRLSTDFGYQK
;
A
#
# COMPACT_ATOMS: atom_id res chain seq x y z
N GLY A 1 6.38 -6.45 0.06
CA GLY A 1 6.96 -7.57 -0.68
C GLY A 1 6.30 -8.89 -0.36
N GLU A 2 6.18 -9.24 0.90
CA GLU A 2 5.68 -10.56 1.36
C GLU A 2 4.26 -10.89 0.86
N VAL A 3 3.39 -9.90 0.75
CA VAL A 3 2.02 -10.09 0.22
C VAL A 3 2.02 -10.71 -1.19
N LEU A 4 3.03 -10.42 -1.99
CA LEU A 4 3.17 -10.92 -3.36
C LEU A 4 4.06 -12.16 -3.47
N ALA A 5 4.73 -12.56 -2.38
CA ALA A 5 5.67 -13.68 -2.39
C ALA A 5 5.00 -15.05 -2.64
N SER A 6 3.69 -15.15 -2.36
CA SER A 6 2.90 -16.36 -2.62
C SER A 6 2.54 -16.57 -4.10
N ASP A 7 2.67 -15.54 -4.94
CA ASP A 7 2.38 -15.67 -6.38
C ASP A 7 3.62 -16.16 -7.12
N PRO A 8 3.59 -17.36 -7.74
CA PRO A 8 4.75 -17.93 -8.42
C PRO A 8 5.23 -17.12 -9.64
N ALA A 9 4.38 -16.25 -10.19
CA ALA A 9 4.72 -15.38 -11.32
C ALA A 9 5.43 -14.09 -10.90
N ILE A 10 5.53 -13.84 -9.59
CA ILE A 10 6.11 -12.61 -9.04
C ILE A 10 7.30 -12.97 -8.15
N ARG A 11 8.40 -12.28 -8.36
CA ARG A 11 9.59 -12.36 -7.51
C ARG A 11 10.01 -10.97 -7.10
N GLN A 12 10.53 -10.84 -5.90
CA GLN A 12 11.19 -9.63 -5.44
C GLN A 12 12.66 -9.68 -5.87
N SER A 13 13.14 -8.64 -6.53
CA SER A 13 14.52 -8.56 -7.02
C SER A 13 15.48 -8.02 -5.97
N ASN A 14 15.03 -7.05 -5.17
CA ASN A 14 15.87 -6.44 -4.14
C ASN A 14 15.75 -7.23 -2.83
N GLY A 15 16.89 -7.44 -2.18
CA GLY A 15 16.96 -8.09 -0.87
C GLY A 15 16.53 -7.18 0.28
N PHE A 16 16.66 -7.70 1.49
CA PHE A 16 16.43 -6.99 2.74
C PHE A 16 17.31 -5.71 2.83
N GLY A 17 16.80 -4.67 3.50
CA GLY A 17 17.54 -3.42 3.72
C GLY A 17 17.49 -2.40 2.57
N ASN A 18 16.86 -2.72 1.44
CA ASN A 18 16.68 -1.75 0.37
C ASN A 18 15.52 -0.79 0.65
N PHE A 19 15.71 0.50 0.32
CA PHE A 19 14.67 1.53 0.45
C PHE A 19 13.58 1.43 -0.61
N SER A 20 13.82 0.68 -1.69
CA SER A 20 12.88 0.46 -2.78
C SER A 20 12.71 -1.02 -3.07
N GLN A 21 11.59 -1.38 -3.65
CA GLN A 21 11.33 -2.72 -4.14
C GLN A 21 11.30 -2.72 -5.67
N VAL A 22 11.84 -3.79 -6.25
CA VAL A 22 11.68 -4.10 -7.67
C VAL A 22 11.04 -5.47 -7.74
N PHE A 23 9.92 -5.56 -8.39
CA PHE A 23 9.26 -6.83 -8.65
C PHE A 23 9.65 -7.35 -10.03
N VAL A 24 9.76 -8.65 -10.16
CA VAL A 24 9.91 -9.32 -11.44
C VAL A 24 8.62 -10.08 -11.70
N VAL A 25 7.84 -9.59 -12.65
CA VAL A 25 6.55 -10.18 -13.04
C VAL A 25 6.75 -10.92 -14.35
N ARG A 26 6.64 -12.26 -14.35
CA ARG A 26 6.84 -13.11 -15.53
C ARG A 26 8.18 -12.85 -16.25
N GLY A 27 9.24 -12.56 -15.51
CA GLY A 27 10.57 -12.28 -16.05
C GLY A 27 10.88 -10.82 -16.40
N PHE A 28 9.91 -9.91 -16.29
CA PHE A 28 10.07 -8.49 -16.57
C PHE A 28 10.05 -7.66 -15.29
N GLN A 29 10.93 -6.69 -15.22
CA GLN A 29 11.01 -5.80 -14.07
C GLN A 29 9.82 -4.84 -14.01
N LEU A 30 9.32 -4.61 -12.80
CA LEU A 30 8.33 -3.61 -12.45
C LEU A 30 8.86 -2.82 -11.25
N TYR A 31 9.12 -1.55 -11.45
CA TYR A 31 9.60 -0.66 -10.41
C TYR A 31 8.45 -0.16 -9.53
N THR A 32 8.74 0.21 -8.28
CA THR A 32 7.70 0.66 -7.33
C THR A 32 6.98 1.92 -7.82
N ASP A 33 7.70 2.84 -8.43
CA ASP A 33 7.15 4.08 -9.01
C ASP A 33 6.26 3.86 -10.24
N ASP A 34 6.33 2.66 -10.84
CA ASP A 34 5.45 2.21 -11.93
C ASP A 34 4.26 1.37 -11.45
N ILE A 35 4.09 1.22 -10.14
CA ILE A 35 2.90 0.61 -9.54
C ILE A 35 1.76 1.64 -9.54
N ALA A 36 0.55 1.20 -9.90
CA ALA A 36 -0.63 2.04 -9.83
C ALA A 36 -1.15 2.14 -8.38
N PHE A 37 -1.70 3.29 -8.03
CA PHE A 37 -2.41 3.53 -6.78
C PHE A 37 -3.84 3.96 -7.10
N ASN A 38 -4.81 3.16 -6.66
CA ASN A 38 -6.23 3.35 -7.00
C ASN A 38 -6.47 3.50 -8.52
N GLY A 39 -5.70 2.78 -9.33
CA GLY A 39 -5.77 2.81 -10.80
C GLY A 39 -5.00 3.95 -11.46
N LEU A 40 -4.29 4.79 -10.72
CA LEU A 40 -3.53 5.93 -11.25
C LEU A 40 -2.03 5.68 -11.10
N TYR A 41 -1.27 5.95 -12.15
CA TYR A 41 0.20 5.88 -12.15
C TYR A 41 0.83 7.20 -11.71
N GLY A 42 2.11 7.14 -11.31
CA GLY A 42 2.92 8.33 -10.97
C GLY A 42 2.58 8.99 -9.63
N ILE A 43 1.78 8.32 -8.78
CA ILE A 43 1.40 8.81 -7.45
C ILE A 43 2.32 8.24 -6.39
N LEU A 44 2.71 6.97 -6.54
CA LEU A 44 3.51 6.30 -5.54
C LEU A 44 4.99 6.69 -5.66
N PRO A 45 5.67 6.85 -4.52
CA PRO A 45 7.10 7.06 -4.50
C PRO A 45 7.82 5.73 -4.81
N ARG A 46 9.12 5.84 -5.12
CA ARG A 46 9.99 4.66 -5.30
C ARG A 46 10.21 3.88 -3.99
N GLN A 47 10.00 4.52 -2.86
CA GLN A 47 10.14 3.90 -1.54
C GLN A 47 9.05 2.84 -1.29
N ILE A 48 9.37 1.92 -0.40
CA ILE A 48 8.44 0.85 0.00
C ILE A 48 7.23 1.48 0.70
N ILE A 49 6.04 1.11 0.22
CA ILE A 49 4.78 1.55 0.81
C ILE A 49 4.39 0.59 1.93
N SER A 50 3.95 1.16 3.03
CA SER A 50 3.48 0.40 4.16
C SER A 50 2.13 -0.26 3.88
N THR A 51 2.03 -1.54 4.25
CA THR A 51 0.82 -2.34 4.03
C THR A 51 -0.36 -1.93 4.92
N GLU A 52 -0.12 -1.22 5.99
CA GLU A 52 -1.16 -0.73 6.91
C GLU A 52 -2.16 0.21 6.24
N ALA A 53 -1.72 0.94 5.21
CA ALA A 53 -2.59 1.82 4.43
C ALA A 53 -3.31 1.12 3.28
N VAL A 54 -2.95 -0.14 3.02
CA VAL A 54 -3.38 -0.89 1.83
C VAL A 54 -4.54 -1.81 2.19
N GLU A 55 -5.61 -1.71 1.43
CA GLU A 55 -6.76 -2.62 1.50
C GLU A 55 -6.44 -3.94 0.79
N ARG A 56 -5.97 -3.84 -0.45
CA ARG A 56 -5.60 -4.99 -1.28
C ARG A 56 -4.58 -4.62 -2.34
N VAL A 57 -3.90 -5.63 -2.82
CA VAL A 57 -2.99 -5.54 -3.95
C VAL A 57 -3.57 -6.38 -5.10
N GLU A 58 -3.75 -5.75 -6.24
CA GLU A 58 -4.24 -6.38 -7.45
C GLU A 58 -3.07 -6.62 -8.41
N VAL A 59 -3.00 -7.82 -8.97
CA VAL A 59 -1.95 -8.19 -9.92
C VAL A 59 -2.59 -8.54 -11.25
N PHE A 60 -2.19 -7.82 -12.29
CA PHE A 60 -2.60 -8.06 -13.66
C PHE A 60 -1.45 -8.72 -14.41
N LYS A 61 -1.61 -9.97 -14.82
CA LYS A 61 -0.57 -10.75 -15.50
C LYS A 61 -0.67 -10.61 -17.02
N GLY A 62 0.46 -10.31 -17.66
CA GLY A 62 0.55 -10.18 -19.11
C GLY A 62 0.28 -8.76 -19.61
N ALA A 63 0.05 -8.64 -20.91
CA ALA A 63 -0.21 -7.35 -21.56
C ALA A 63 -1.56 -6.78 -21.09
N ASN A 64 -1.52 -5.76 -20.28
CA ASN A 64 -2.71 -5.13 -19.68
C ASN A 64 -2.81 -3.62 -19.97
N ALA A 65 -1.90 -3.07 -20.75
CA ALA A 65 -1.85 -1.64 -21.06
C ALA A 65 -3.15 -1.10 -21.69
N PHE A 66 -3.90 -1.96 -22.36
CA PHE A 66 -5.21 -1.57 -22.91
C PHE A 66 -6.26 -1.29 -21.82
N LEU A 67 -6.20 -2.02 -20.69
CA LEU A 67 -7.16 -1.88 -19.60
C LEU A 67 -6.69 -0.87 -18.54
N ASN A 68 -5.41 -0.90 -18.22
CA ASN A 68 -4.85 -0.18 -17.06
C ASN A 68 -3.93 0.98 -17.46
N GLY A 69 -3.74 1.23 -18.76
CA GLY A 69 -2.77 2.21 -19.24
C GLY A 69 -1.32 1.69 -19.18
N VAL A 70 -0.38 2.56 -19.52
CA VAL A 70 1.06 2.27 -19.54
C VAL A 70 1.72 2.96 -18.36
N ALA A 71 2.55 2.23 -17.64
CA ALA A 71 3.35 2.79 -16.56
C ALA A 71 4.32 3.87 -17.09
N PRO A 72 4.43 5.03 -16.42
CA PRO A 72 5.23 6.16 -16.90
C PRO A 72 6.71 5.85 -17.10
N GLY A 73 7.30 5.01 -16.25
CA GLY A 73 8.69 4.57 -16.34
C GLY A 73 8.94 3.51 -17.42
N GLY A 74 7.88 3.02 -18.07
CA GLY A 74 7.97 2.02 -19.14
C GLY A 74 8.27 0.61 -18.65
N SER A 75 8.24 0.35 -17.36
CA SER A 75 8.31 -0.99 -16.80
C SER A 75 6.95 -1.69 -16.85
N GLY A 76 6.88 -2.95 -16.44
CA GLY A 76 5.60 -3.64 -16.35
C GLY A 76 5.14 -4.35 -17.64
N VAL A 77 6.03 -4.67 -18.57
CA VAL A 77 5.73 -5.46 -19.77
C VAL A 77 5.15 -6.84 -19.42
N GLY A 78 5.60 -7.44 -18.32
CA GLY A 78 5.13 -8.74 -17.83
C GLY A 78 3.80 -8.69 -17.11
N GLY A 79 3.35 -7.50 -16.68
CA GLY A 79 2.15 -7.30 -15.92
C GLY A 79 2.14 -5.96 -15.18
N ALA A 80 1.08 -5.65 -14.46
CA ALA A 80 0.97 -4.48 -13.63
C ALA A 80 0.53 -4.85 -12.20
N ILE A 81 0.85 -4.00 -11.26
CA ILE A 81 0.39 -4.07 -9.88
C ILE A 81 -0.39 -2.80 -9.58
N ASN A 82 -1.55 -2.95 -8.95
CA ASN A 82 -2.34 -1.84 -8.43
C ASN A 82 -2.53 -2.00 -6.92
N VAL A 83 -2.21 -0.96 -6.19
CA VAL A 83 -2.43 -0.87 -4.75
C VAL A 83 -3.71 -0.09 -4.50
N VAL A 84 -4.62 -0.68 -3.77
CA VAL A 84 -5.89 -0.04 -3.40
C VAL A 84 -5.82 0.39 -1.94
N SER A 85 -6.07 1.69 -1.69
CA SER A 85 -6.07 2.26 -0.35
C SER A 85 -7.29 1.82 0.46
N LYS A 86 -7.12 1.74 1.76
CA LYS A 86 -8.22 1.47 2.70
C LYS A 86 -9.27 2.57 2.67
N ARG A 87 -10.53 2.16 2.65
CA ARG A 87 -11.71 3.04 2.75
C ARG A 87 -12.57 2.64 3.95
N ALA A 88 -13.42 3.56 4.38
CA ALA A 88 -14.41 3.23 5.38
C ALA A 88 -15.40 2.20 4.84
N GLU A 89 -15.56 1.13 5.59
CA GLU A 89 -16.55 0.08 5.34
C GLU A 89 -17.91 0.48 5.88
N ASP A 90 -18.95 -0.25 5.50
CA ASP A 90 -20.32 0.00 5.99
C ASP A 90 -20.44 -0.30 7.49
N THR A 91 -19.66 -1.25 7.97
CA THR A 91 -19.48 -1.52 9.40
C THR A 91 -18.29 -0.71 9.95
N PRO A 92 -18.46 -0.04 11.11
CA PRO A 92 -17.33 0.68 11.71
C PRO A 92 -16.17 -0.25 12.04
N ASN A 93 -14.97 0.11 11.58
CA ASN A 93 -13.75 -0.59 11.93
C ASN A 93 -13.02 0.15 13.05
N ARG A 94 -12.55 -0.59 14.05
CA ARG A 94 -11.72 -0.07 15.14
C ARG A 94 -10.73 -1.15 15.52
N SER A 95 -9.50 -1.01 15.10
CA SER A 95 -8.45 -1.96 15.46
C SER A 95 -7.22 -1.26 16.01
N ILE A 96 -6.62 -1.89 17.00
CA ILE A 96 -5.32 -1.51 17.55
C ILE A 96 -4.50 -2.79 17.55
N ALA A 97 -3.31 -2.72 16.99
CA ALA A 97 -2.34 -3.78 17.02
C ALA A 97 -1.04 -3.30 17.67
N LEU A 98 -0.43 -4.14 18.46
CA LEU A 98 0.90 -3.94 19.01
C LEU A 98 1.79 -5.05 18.45
N ASP A 99 2.94 -4.69 17.96
CA ASP A 99 3.91 -5.62 17.38
C ASP A 99 5.23 -5.56 18.14
N TYR A 100 5.81 -6.73 18.32
CA TYR A 100 7.16 -6.90 18.83
C TYR A 100 7.89 -7.87 17.90
N ALA A 101 9.04 -7.46 17.44
CA ALA A 101 9.92 -8.31 16.63
C ALA A 101 11.25 -8.50 17.32
N SER A 102 12.06 -9.46 16.84
CA SER A 102 13.43 -9.69 17.31
C SER A 102 14.25 -8.40 17.32
N ASP A 103 15.26 -8.35 18.15
CA ASP A 103 16.19 -7.22 18.30
C ASP A 103 15.55 -5.93 18.80
N SER A 104 14.57 -6.09 19.73
CA SER A 104 13.93 -5.00 20.46
C SER A 104 13.10 -4.04 19.58
N ARG A 105 12.71 -4.44 18.39
CA ARG A 105 11.81 -3.64 17.56
C ARG A 105 10.38 -3.72 18.07
N THR A 106 9.87 -2.59 18.51
CA THR A 106 8.51 -2.45 19.02
C THR A 106 7.68 -1.56 18.10
N GLY A 107 6.39 -1.79 18.05
CA GLY A 107 5.52 -0.97 17.24
C GLY A 107 4.06 -1.03 17.64
N GLY A 108 3.29 -0.18 16.99
CA GLY A 108 1.85 -0.17 17.10
C GLY A 108 1.19 0.42 15.88
N HIS A 109 -0.02 -0.04 15.64
CA HIS A 109 -0.87 0.39 14.54
C HIS A 109 -2.29 0.60 15.03
N VAL A 110 -2.89 1.70 14.59
CA VAL A 110 -4.29 2.05 14.84
C VAL A 110 -4.99 2.21 13.50
N ASP A 111 -6.12 1.56 13.32
CA ASP A 111 -6.95 1.64 12.13
C ASP A 111 -8.41 1.92 12.53
N LEU A 112 -8.88 3.11 12.19
CA LEU A 112 -10.22 3.59 12.52
C LEU A 112 -10.95 3.93 11.23
N GLY A 113 -12.12 3.33 11.03
CA GLY A 113 -12.96 3.59 9.88
C GLY A 113 -14.43 3.68 10.25
N ARG A 114 -15.11 4.67 9.71
CA ARG A 114 -16.54 4.86 9.90
C ARG A 114 -17.18 5.59 8.74
N ARG A 115 -18.44 5.24 8.47
CA ARG A 115 -19.31 6.02 7.60
C ARG A 115 -20.33 6.81 8.43
N PHE A 116 -20.79 7.93 7.86
CA PHE A 116 -21.72 8.86 8.51
C PHE A 116 -22.54 9.64 7.46
N GLY A 117 -23.51 10.42 7.97
CA GLY A 117 -24.50 11.13 7.15
C GLY A 117 -25.67 10.23 6.73
N ASP A 118 -26.61 10.81 6.03
CA ASP A 118 -27.77 10.09 5.51
C ASP A 118 -27.31 9.01 4.53
N ASP A 119 -27.85 7.79 4.69
CA ASP A 119 -27.50 6.60 3.91
C ASP A 119 -25.98 6.25 3.95
N ASN A 120 -25.26 6.63 5.01
CA ASN A 120 -23.83 6.37 5.15
C ASN A 120 -23.00 6.90 3.96
N ARG A 121 -23.37 8.05 3.39
CA ARG A 121 -22.75 8.57 2.17
C ARG A 121 -21.31 9.03 2.36
N PHE A 122 -20.95 9.52 3.54
CA PHE A 122 -19.60 9.97 3.84
C PHE A 122 -18.81 8.88 4.55
N GLY A 123 -17.59 8.63 4.10
CA GLY A 123 -16.66 7.69 4.71
C GLY A 123 -15.37 8.39 5.13
N ALA A 124 -14.84 8.03 6.30
CA ALA A 124 -13.52 8.41 6.76
C ALA A 124 -12.79 7.19 7.31
N ARG A 125 -11.54 7.00 6.90
CA ARG A 125 -10.62 5.97 7.42
C ARG A 125 -9.30 6.61 7.78
N VAL A 126 -8.80 6.29 8.96
CA VAL A 126 -7.51 6.78 9.46
C VAL A 126 -6.67 5.58 9.85
N ASN A 127 -5.43 5.57 9.36
CA ASN A 127 -4.42 4.60 9.77
C ASN A 127 -3.20 5.34 10.29
N VAL A 128 -2.73 4.95 11.45
CA VAL A 128 -1.49 5.45 12.05
C VAL A 128 -0.66 4.27 12.52
N ALA A 129 0.60 4.23 12.10
CA ALA A 129 1.52 3.22 12.57
C ALA A 129 2.86 3.85 12.96
N LYS A 130 3.47 3.31 13.99
CA LYS A 130 4.82 3.68 14.41
C LYS A 130 5.56 2.43 14.83
N ARG A 131 6.81 2.31 14.37
CA ARG A 131 7.74 1.25 14.77
C ARG A 131 9.11 1.84 15.03
N ASP A 132 9.78 1.32 16.01
CA ASP A 132 11.09 1.76 16.44
C ASP A 132 11.88 0.57 16.95
N GLY A 133 13.16 0.53 16.64
CA GLY A 133 14.09 -0.50 17.16
C GLY A 133 15.11 -0.94 16.15
N GLU A 134 15.91 -1.92 16.55
CA GLU A 134 16.96 -2.50 15.71
C GLU A 134 16.36 -3.45 14.66
N THR A 135 17.00 -3.54 13.52
CA THR A 135 16.66 -4.51 12.47
C THR A 135 17.44 -5.81 12.71
N ALA A 136 17.20 -6.83 11.87
CA ALA A 136 17.98 -8.07 11.89
C ALA A 136 19.45 -7.91 11.44
N VAL A 137 19.88 -6.68 11.15
CA VAL A 137 21.28 -6.34 10.82
C VAL A 137 21.89 -5.66 12.02
N ASP A 138 22.99 -6.21 12.53
CA ASP A 138 23.68 -5.67 13.69
C ASP A 138 24.05 -4.18 13.52
N GLY A 139 23.63 -3.35 14.49
CA GLY A 139 23.90 -1.92 14.49
C GLY A 139 23.01 -1.08 13.55
N GLU A 140 22.04 -1.69 12.87
CA GLU A 140 21.07 -0.97 12.07
C GLU A 140 19.82 -0.65 12.89
N HIS A 141 19.54 0.65 13.07
CA HIS A 141 18.36 1.14 13.75
C HIS A 141 17.33 1.67 12.76
N SER A 142 16.07 1.27 12.90
CA SER A 142 14.98 1.65 12.00
C SER A 142 13.90 2.41 12.75
N HIS A 143 13.58 3.59 12.25
CA HIS A 143 12.41 4.36 12.65
C HIS A 143 11.39 4.37 11.52
N PHE A 144 10.17 4.01 11.83
CA PHE A 144 9.07 4.03 10.89
C PHE A 144 7.89 4.78 11.46
N SER A 145 7.30 5.67 10.67
CA SER A 145 6.08 6.39 11.02
C SER A 145 5.19 6.49 9.80
N LEU A 146 3.92 6.18 9.96
CA LEU A 146 2.89 6.28 8.94
C LEU A 146 1.66 7.00 9.51
N ALA A 147 1.09 7.89 8.72
CA ALA A 147 -0.24 8.43 8.96
C ALA A 147 -0.96 8.56 7.62
N THR A 148 -2.15 7.97 7.50
CA THR A 148 -2.98 8.09 6.31
C THR A 148 -4.41 8.43 6.66
N VAL A 149 -5.05 9.22 5.81
CA VAL A 149 -6.46 9.57 5.90
C VAL A 149 -7.10 9.35 4.54
N GLY A 150 -8.08 8.46 4.49
CA GLY A 150 -8.92 8.24 3.32
C GLY A 150 -10.31 8.81 3.57
N LEU A 151 -10.77 9.68 2.68
CA LEU A 151 -12.12 10.24 2.71
C LEU A 151 -12.85 9.83 1.44
N ASP A 152 -14.12 9.50 1.57
CA ASP A 152 -14.95 9.20 0.41
C ASP A 152 -16.40 9.68 0.58
N TYR A 153 -16.99 10.00 -0.55
CA TYR A 153 -18.41 10.29 -0.68
C TYR A 153 -19.04 9.35 -1.70
N ARG A 154 -20.16 8.73 -1.34
CA ARG A 154 -20.93 7.81 -2.17
C ARG A 154 -22.34 8.39 -2.39
N GLY A 155 -22.52 9.08 -3.48
CA GLY A 155 -23.85 9.52 -3.94
C GLY A 155 -24.39 8.59 -5.03
N GLU A 156 -25.63 8.81 -5.44
CA GLU A 156 -26.30 8.01 -6.49
C GLU A 156 -25.61 8.15 -7.86
N ARG A 157 -25.17 9.35 -8.20
CA ARG A 157 -24.55 9.68 -9.51
C ARG A 157 -23.10 10.11 -9.41
N LEU A 158 -22.62 10.39 -8.21
CA LEU A 158 -21.27 10.90 -7.97
C LEU A 158 -20.60 10.13 -6.87
N ARG A 159 -19.38 9.69 -7.13
CA ARG A 159 -18.46 9.14 -6.13
C ARG A 159 -17.18 9.95 -6.13
N LEU A 160 -16.77 10.42 -4.98
CA LEU A 160 -15.54 11.16 -4.79
C LEU A 160 -14.70 10.43 -3.74
N SER A 161 -13.40 10.45 -3.95
CA SER A 161 -12.47 9.95 -2.94
C SER A 161 -11.18 10.76 -2.95
N THR A 162 -10.58 10.90 -1.79
CA THR A 162 -9.29 11.55 -1.62
C THR A 162 -8.47 10.82 -0.57
N ASP A 163 -7.17 10.78 -0.77
CA ASP A 163 -6.19 10.17 0.10
C ASP A 163 -5.12 11.17 0.49
N PHE A 164 -4.82 11.20 1.77
CA PHE A 164 -3.66 11.90 2.31
C PHE A 164 -2.77 10.88 3.01
N GLY A 165 -1.49 10.91 2.74
CA GLY A 165 -0.54 10.00 3.34
C GLY A 165 0.78 10.68 3.67
N TYR A 166 1.35 10.29 4.80
CA TYR A 166 2.70 10.64 5.22
C TYR A 166 3.39 9.38 5.71
N GLN A 167 4.58 9.12 5.22
CA GLN A 167 5.43 8.02 5.64
C GLN A 167 6.87 8.50 5.79
N LYS A 168 7.50 8.10 6.87
CA LYS A 168 8.92 8.36 7.15
C LYS A 168 9.61 7.09 7.59
#